data_cecd5beeb647c075206fc34c835309b5
#
_entry.id   cecd5beeb647c075206fc34c835309b5
#
_cell.length_a   1.000
_cell.length_b   1.000
_cell.length_c   1.000
_cell.angle_alpha   90.00
_cell.angle_beta   90.00
_cell.angle_gamma   90.00
#
_symmetry.space_group_name_H-M   'P 1'
#
loop_
_entity.id
_entity.type
_entity.pdbx_description
1 polymer ?
#
loop_
_entity_poly.entity_id
_entity_poly.type
_entity_poly.pdbx_seq_one_letter_code
_entity_poly.pdbx_strand_id
1 'polypeptide(L)'
;MLRPLSAVALTSLALVTSASADLWVVGHGSDSHFYSVADAVGSVIVTDGDTIRVASGGYIGDFDTGDKVLTFEPGNSPGIVDVFGSMFVRANSTVNFELGGFNTGLSAGSPDFDQFIVTGNVNYQGTLAVRLTNSFSPSLGDSWALIQSGGTITFSGLTSLPTLAGGLSWDVQVVSGSSEFGASGSSLVVSVVPAPSAAALVGLAGLVTTRRRRA
;
A
#
# COMPACT_ATOMS: atom_id res chain seq x y z
N MET A 1 -22.16 32.83 -62.52
CA MET A 1 -21.02 32.93 -61.54
C MET A 1 -21.53 32.54 -60.17
N LEU A 2 -21.33 31.30 -59.73
CA LEU A 2 -21.70 30.85 -58.41
C LEU A 2 -20.48 31.02 -57.47
N ARG A 3 -20.70 31.72 -56.35
CA ARG A 3 -19.70 31.85 -55.27
C ARG A 3 -19.68 30.58 -54.40
N PRO A 4 -18.54 30.06 -54.03
CA PRO A 4 -18.49 28.93 -53.09
C PRO A 4 -18.80 29.40 -51.65
N LEU A 5 -19.67 28.66 -50.96
CA LEU A 5 -19.91 28.80 -49.51
C LEU A 5 -18.70 28.24 -48.75
N SER A 6 -18.05 29.10 -47.97
CA SER A 6 -17.02 28.70 -47.04
C SER A 6 -17.66 28.01 -45.84
N ALA A 7 -17.33 26.70 -45.67
CA ALA A 7 -17.70 25.96 -44.46
C ALA A 7 -16.85 26.42 -43.29
N VAL A 8 -17.47 27.00 -42.26
CA VAL A 8 -16.85 27.29 -40.96
C VAL A 8 -16.83 26.00 -40.15
N ALA A 9 -15.64 25.44 -39.95
CA ALA A 9 -15.47 24.31 -39.05
C ALA A 9 -15.57 24.83 -37.59
N LEU A 10 -16.66 24.43 -36.89
CA LEU A 10 -16.74 24.60 -35.43
C LEU A 10 -15.83 23.57 -34.77
N THR A 11 -14.68 24.01 -34.28
CA THR A 11 -13.84 23.24 -33.38
C THR A 11 -14.47 23.28 -32.00
N SER A 12 -15.09 22.18 -31.57
CA SER A 12 -15.55 22.03 -30.18
C SER A 12 -14.33 21.88 -29.26
N LEU A 13 -14.04 22.92 -28.48
CA LEU A 13 -13.07 22.87 -27.41
C LEU A 13 -13.70 22.08 -26.25
N ALA A 14 -13.33 20.80 -26.11
CA ALA A 14 -13.69 20.02 -24.94
C ALA A 14 -12.97 20.62 -23.74
N LEU A 15 -13.69 21.24 -22.82
CA LEU A 15 -13.18 21.65 -21.51
C LEU A 15 -12.90 20.34 -20.73
N VAL A 16 -11.64 19.95 -20.64
CA VAL A 16 -11.21 18.92 -19.70
C VAL A 16 -11.21 19.59 -18.32
N THR A 17 -12.31 19.43 -17.59
CA THR A 17 -12.32 19.70 -16.16
C THR A 17 -11.46 18.66 -15.50
N SER A 18 -10.31 19.04 -14.95
CA SER A 18 -9.57 18.18 -14.04
C SER A 18 -10.49 17.91 -12.85
N ALA A 19 -10.95 16.66 -12.69
CA ALA A 19 -11.60 16.23 -11.46
C ALA A 19 -10.59 16.45 -10.33
N SER A 20 -10.99 17.16 -9.27
CA SER A 20 -10.22 17.25 -8.04
C SER A 20 -10.30 15.87 -7.37
N ALA A 21 -9.17 15.36 -6.87
CA ALA A 21 -9.18 14.16 -6.06
C ALA A 21 -9.80 14.49 -4.70
N ASP A 22 -10.88 13.81 -4.35
CA ASP A 22 -11.58 13.98 -3.09
C ASP A 22 -11.14 12.93 -2.06
N LEU A 23 -11.27 13.28 -0.77
CA LEU A 23 -11.02 12.37 0.34
C LEU A 23 -12.35 11.89 0.92
N TRP A 24 -12.56 10.59 0.88
CA TRP A 24 -13.70 9.90 1.45
C TRP A 24 -13.28 9.08 2.67
N VAL A 25 -14.09 9.08 3.72
CA VAL A 25 -13.82 8.31 4.95
C VAL A 25 -14.82 7.17 5.07
N VAL A 26 -14.30 5.95 5.18
CA VAL A 26 -15.06 4.75 5.52
C VAL A 26 -14.85 4.45 6.99
N GLY A 27 -15.93 4.25 7.74
CA GLY A 27 -15.85 3.97 9.18
C GLY A 27 -17.20 4.02 9.86
N HIS A 28 -17.18 3.93 11.20
CA HIS A 28 -18.37 3.95 12.04
C HIS A 28 -18.47 5.23 12.91
N GLY A 29 -17.57 6.19 12.69
CA GLY A 29 -17.56 7.48 13.41
C GLY A 29 -18.48 8.53 12.77
N SER A 30 -18.67 9.65 13.46
CA SER A 30 -19.50 10.78 13.00
C SER A 30 -19.00 11.43 11.72
N ASP A 31 -17.71 11.32 11.43
CA ASP A 31 -17.05 11.94 10.29
C ASP A 31 -16.93 10.98 9.09
N SER A 32 -17.53 9.78 9.21
CA SER A 32 -17.52 8.79 8.14
C SER A 32 -18.57 9.12 7.08
N HIS A 33 -18.15 9.05 5.81
CA HIS A 33 -19.01 9.24 4.64
C HIS A 33 -19.71 7.92 4.24
N PHE A 34 -19.06 6.79 4.50
CA PHE A 34 -19.53 5.45 4.19
C PHE A 34 -19.27 4.49 5.37
N TYR A 35 -20.11 3.47 5.49
CA TYR A 35 -19.97 2.43 6.53
C TYR A 35 -19.10 1.26 6.07
N SER A 36 -18.99 1.01 4.78
CA SER A 36 -18.17 -0.06 4.22
C SER A 36 -17.35 0.41 3.01
N VAL A 37 -16.28 -0.32 2.73
CA VAL A 37 -15.47 -0.08 1.52
C VAL A 37 -16.30 -0.36 0.26
N ALA A 38 -17.15 -1.39 0.28
CA ALA A 38 -18.02 -1.73 -0.84
C ALA A 38 -19.00 -0.58 -1.19
N ASP A 39 -19.58 0.08 -0.16
CA ASP A 39 -20.45 1.23 -0.37
C ASP A 39 -19.70 2.40 -0.99
N ALA A 40 -18.48 2.69 -0.51
CA ALA A 40 -17.66 3.75 -1.04
C ALA A 40 -17.27 3.48 -2.50
N VAL A 41 -16.72 2.31 -2.80
CA VAL A 41 -16.30 1.92 -4.15
C VAL A 41 -17.48 1.85 -5.13
N GLY A 42 -18.65 1.38 -4.68
CA GLY A 42 -19.88 1.32 -5.47
C GLY A 42 -20.56 2.68 -5.68
N SER A 43 -20.22 3.70 -4.94
CA SER A 43 -20.86 5.02 -4.99
C SER A 43 -20.50 5.78 -6.26
N VAL A 44 -21.50 6.44 -6.85
CA VAL A 44 -21.32 7.28 -8.06
C VAL A 44 -20.58 8.60 -7.78
N ILE A 45 -20.52 9.03 -6.51
CA ILE A 45 -19.80 10.25 -6.12
C ILE A 45 -18.31 10.01 -5.89
N VAL A 46 -17.89 8.77 -5.68
CA VAL A 46 -16.48 8.37 -5.62
C VAL A 46 -16.00 8.12 -7.05
N THR A 47 -14.99 8.84 -7.47
CA THR A 47 -14.50 8.85 -8.86
C THR A 47 -13.03 8.45 -8.95
N ASP A 48 -12.55 8.19 -10.15
CA ASP A 48 -11.13 7.90 -10.40
C ASP A 48 -10.24 9.05 -9.92
N GLY A 49 -9.20 8.71 -9.20
CA GLY A 49 -8.26 9.66 -8.59
C GLY A 49 -8.54 9.95 -7.12
N ASP A 50 -9.73 9.59 -6.61
CA ASP A 50 -10.10 9.84 -5.22
C ASP A 50 -9.29 8.97 -4.23
N THR A 51 -9.25 9.46 -2.99
CA THR A 51 -8.65 8.75 -1.86
C THR A 51 -9.75 8.26 -0.91
N ILE A 52 -9.68 6.99 -0.52
CA ILE A 52 -10.54 6.39 0.50
C ILE A 52 -9.70 6.10 1.74
N ARG A 53 -9.94 6.84 2.80
CA ARG A 53 -9.39 6.52 4.12
C ARG A 53 -10.30 5.54 4.83
N VAL A 54 -9.75 4.40 5.22
CA VAL A 54 -10.46 3.36 5.96
C VAL A 54 -10.09 3.50 7.44
N ALA A 55 -11.01 4.02 8.25
CA ALA A 55 -10.75 4.24 9.67
C ALA A 55 -10.35 2.94 10.38
N SER A 56 -9.56 3.05 11.44
CA SER A 56 -9.20 1.89 12.28
C SER A 56 -10.44 1.22 12.84
N GLY A 57 -10.43 -0.11 12.87
CA GLY A 57 -11.55 -0.90 13.38
C GLY A 57 -11.86 -2.12 12.53
N GLY A 58 -12.94 -2.82 12.90
CA GLY A 58 -13.34 -4.08 12.28
C GLY A 58 -14.42 -3.90 11.21
N TYR A 59 -14.22 -4.52 10.06
CA TYR A 59 -15.13 -4.52 8.92
C TYR A 59 -15.53 -5.96 8.58
N ILE A 60 -16.84 -6.22 8.56
CA ILE A 60 -17.38 -7.54 8.22
C ILE A 60 -17.58 -7.64 6.70
N GLY A 61 -17.10 -8.73 6.12
CA GLY A 61 -17.16 -9.02 4.71
C GLY A 61 -15.82 -8.79 4.00
N ASP A 62 -15.83 -8.95 2.70
CA ASP A 62 -14.62 -8.82 1.90
C ASP A 62 -14.25 -7.34 1.70
N PHE A 63 -12.96 -7.06 1.72
CA PHE A 63 -12.39 -5.78 1.33
C PHE A 63 -12.00 -5.87 -0.15
N ASP A 64 -12.78 -5.26 -1.04
CA ASP A 64 -12.48 -5.22 -2.48
C ASP A 64 -12.35 -3.77 -2.93
N THR A 65 -11.21 -3.41 -3.53
CA THR A 65 -10.94 -2.05 -4.00
C THR A 65 -11.67 -1.70 -5.30
N GLY A 66 -12.35 -2.66 -5.94
CA GLY A 66 -13.12 -2.45 -7.16
C GLY A 66 -12.27 -2.08 -8.38
N ASP A 67 -12.95 -1.59 -9.41
CA ASP A 67 -12.33 -1.34 -10.72
C ASP A 67 -11.92 0.13 -10.95
N LYS A 68 -12.27 1.03 -10.04
CA LYS A 68 -11.88 2.45 -10.10
C LYS A 68 -10.40 2.63 -9.78
N VAL A 69 -9.82 3.72 -10.29
CA VAL A 69 -8.45 4.14 -9.96
C VAL A 69 -8.50 4.90 -8.64
N LEU A 70 -8.29 4.21 -7.52
CA LEU A 70 -8.41 4.77 -6.17
C LEU A 70 -7.13 4.58 -5.36
N THR A 71 -6.93 5.51 -4.40
CA THR A 71 -5.94 5.36 -3.35
C THR A 71 -6.63 5.00 -2.04
N PHE A 72 -6.15 3.98 -1.34
CA PHE A 72 -6.63 3.57 -0.03
C PHE A 72 -5.59 3.90 1.03
N GLU A 73 -6.02 4.52 2.12
CA GLU A 73 -5.22 4.82 3.31
C GLU A 73 -5.81 4.07 4.50
N PRO A 74 -5.15 3.00 5.00
CA PRO A 74 -5.64 2.29 6.17
C PRO A 74 -5.41 3.09 7.45
N GLY A 75 -6.40 3.05 8.34
CA GLY A 75 -6.32 3.62 9.67
C GLY A 75 -6.51 5.14 9.75
N ASN A 76 -6.40 5.64 10.97
CA ASN A 76 -6.42 7.07 11.28
C ASN A 76 -4.99 7.61 11.46
N SER A 77 -4.09 7.12 10.60
CA SER A 77 -2.76 7.68 10.35
C SER A 77 -1.78 7.69 11.56
N PRO A 78 -1.08 6.62 11.89
CA PRO A 78 -1.26 5.22 11.45
C PRO A 78 -2.40 4.48 12.16
N GLY A 79 -2.85 3.35 11.62
CA GLY A 79 -3.93 2.58 12.19
C GLY A 79 -4.02 1.12 11.77
N ILE A 80 -4.89 0.37 12.46
CA ILE A 80 -5.16 -1.05 12.19
C ILE A 80 -6.56 -1.18 11.62
N VAL A 81 -6.68 -1.92 10.52
CA VAL A 81 -7.94 -2.28 9.88
C VAL A 81 -8.11 -3.80 9.92
N ASP A 82 -9.10 -4.25 10.69
CA ASP A 82 -9.45 -5.67 10.76
C ASP A 82 -10.50 -6.00 9.69
N VAL A 83 -10.20 -6.95 8.82
CA VAL A 83 -11.10 -7.43 7.75
C VAL A 83 -11.56 -8.84 8.10
N PHE A 84 -12.82 -8.98 8.47
CA PHE A 84 -13.47 -10.27 8.72
C PHE A 84 -14.01 -10.87 7.41
N GLY A 85 -13.11 -11.19 6.51
CA GLY A 85 -13.34 -11.68 5.16
C GLY A 85 -12.02 -11.83 4.41
N SER A 86 -12.07 -11.83 3.09
CA SER A 86 -10.91 -11.81 2.20
C SER A 86 -10.60 -10.38 1.72
N MET A 87 -9.37 -10.16 1.24
CA MET A 87 -8.94 -8.86 0.72
C MET A 87 -8.53 -8.98 -0.75
N PHE A 88 -9.09 -8.10 -1.58
CA PHE A 88 -8.81 -8.01 -3.01
C PHE A 88 -8.36 -6.58 -3.35
N VAL A 89 -7.05 -6.40 -3.56
CA VAL A 89 -6.51 -5.13 -4.05
C VAL A 89 -6.32 -5.26 -5.55
N ARG A 90 -7.18 -4.59 -6.31
CA ARG A 90 -7.20 -4.63 -7.77
C ARG A 90 -6.06 -3.84 -8.38
N ALA A 91 -5.66 -4.16 -9.61
CA ALA A 91 -4.50 -3.60 -10.29
C ALA A 91 -4.52 -2.06 -10.42
N ASN A 92 -5.72 -1.47 -10.49
CA ASN A 92 -5.89 -0.02 -10.63
C ASN A 92 -5.77 0.75 -9.31
N SER A 93 -5.72 0.04 -8.18
CA SER A 93 -5.74 0.66 -6.86
C SER A 93 -4.34 0.78 -6.28
N THR A 94 -4.15 1.82 -5.47
CA THR A 94 -2.96 1.99 -4.62
C THR A 94 -3.38 1.87 -3.16
N VAL A 95 -2.64 1.11 -2.34
CA VAL A 95 -2.77 1.16 -0.89
C VAL A 95 -1.52 1.81 -0.33
N ASN A 96 -1.71 2.91 0.40
CA ASN A 96 -0.64 3.74 0.93
C ASN A 96 -0.50 3.51 2.43
N PHE A 97 0.55 2.80 2.84
CA PHE A 97 0.86 2.49 4.23
C PHE A 97 1.79 3.55 4.84
N GLU A 98 1.47 4.02 6.03
CA GLU A 98 2.34 4.90 6.81
C GLU A 98 3.24 4.11 7.74
N LEU A 99 4.53 4.47 7.79
CA LEU A 99 5.51 3.95 8.73
C LEU A 99 6.13 5.10 9.53
N GLY A 100 5.90 5.12 10.84
CA GLY A 100 6.43 6.11 11.77
C GLY A 100 7.21 5.49 12.94
N GLY A 101 7.33 4.15 13.01
CA GLY A 101 8.00 3.40 14.07
C GLY A 101 7.69 1.92 14.04
N PHE A 102 7.72 1.26 15.22
CA PHE A 102 7.60 -0.20 15.35
C PHE A 102 6.44 -0.66 16.24
N ASN A 103 5.73 0.26 16.91
CA ASN A 103 4.62 -0.13 17.76
C ASN A 103 3.45 -0.64 16.90
N THR A 104 3.02 -1.88 17.14
CA THR A 104 1.89 -2.48 16.45
C THR A 104 0.53 -2.02 16.98
N GLY A 105 0.49 -1.29 18.11
CA GLY A 105 -0.75 -0.89 18.76
C GLY A 105 -1.49 -2.01 19.51
N LEU A 106 -1.01 -3.25 19.40
CA LEU A 106 -1.67 -4.43 20.01
C LEU A 106 -1.49 -4.51 21.52
N SER A 107 -0.43 -3.91 22.07
CA SER A 107 -0.10 -4.03 23.49
C SER A 107 -0.51 -2.83 24.34
N ALA A 108 -0.39 -1.64 23.87
CA ALA A 108 -0.89 -0.36 24.42
C ALA A 108 -0.46 0.82 23.54
N GLY A 109 -1.35 1.78 23.34
CA GLY A 109 -1.10 3.00 22.57
C GLY A 109 -1.54 2.92 21.13
N SER A 110 -1.32 4.00 20.39
CA SER A 110 -1.59 4.03 18.94
C SER A 110 -0.50 3.28 18.20
N PRO A 111 -0.82 2.60 17.10
CA PRO A 111 0.20 1.99 16.25
C PRO A 111 1.10 3.06 15.63
N ASP A 112 2.37 2.69 15.38
CA ASP A 112 3.32 3.55 14.69
C ASP A 112 3.35 3.30 13.18
N PHE A 113 2.63 2.30 12.70
CA PHE A 113 2.52 1.99 11.28
C PHE A 113 1.15 1.38 10.93
N ASP A 114 0.76 1.54 9.68
CA ASP A 114 -0.50 1.01 9.17
C ASP A 114 -0.44 -0.50 8.97
N GLN A 115 -1.57 -1.16 9.29
CA GLN A 115 -1.68 -2.60 9.20
C GLN A 115 -3.08 -3.07 8.81
N PHE A 116 -3.16 -4.10 7.94
CA PHE A 116 -4.36 -4.90 7.75
C PHE A 116 -4.25 -6.25 8.44
N ILE A 117 -5.31 -6.63 9.16
CA ILE A 117 -5.48 -7.96 9.74
C ILE A 117 -6.66 -8.63 9.05
N VAL A 118 -6.41 -9.64 8.23
CA VAL A 118 -7.40 -10.23 7.32
C VAL A 118 -7.65 -11.68 7.73
N THR A 119 -8.88 -12.06 8.06
CA THR A 119 -9.19 -13.44 8.47
C THR A 119 -9.14 -14.44 7.32
N GLY A 120 -9.45 -14.00 6.11
CA GLY A 120 -9.44 -14.81 4.88
C GLY A 120 -8.15 -14.71 4.06
N ASN A 121 -8.26 -14.94 2.76
CA ASN A 121 -7.16 -14.84 1.81
C ASN A 121 -6.94 -13.39 1.34
N VAL A 122 -5.73 -13.09 0.87
CA VAL A 122 -5.37 -11.82 0.26
C VAL A 122 -4.89 -12.02 -1.17
N ASN A 123 -5.53 -11.32 -2.12
CA ASN A 123 -5.08 -11.20 -3.50
C ASN A 123 -4.71 -9.75 -3.78
N TYR A 124 -3.42 -9.46 -3.85
CA TYR A 124 -2.89 -8.10 -3.99
C TYR A 124 -2.26 -7.92 -5.37
N GLN A 125 -2.94 -7.19 -6.26
CA GLN A 125 -2.50 -6.89 -7.62
C GLN A 125 -2.17 -5.41 -7.83
N GLY A 126 -2.63 -4.53 -6.95
CA GLY A 126 -2.45 -3.09 -7.03
C GLY A 126 -1.05 -2.61 -6.63
N THR A 127 -0.90 -1.32 -6.46
CA THR A 127 0.35 -0.71 -5.99
C THR A 127 0.40 -0.69 -4.47
N LEU A 128 1.43 -1.30 -3.89
CA LEU A 128 1.80 -1.14 -2.49
C LEU A 128 2.69 0.10 -2.39
N ALA A 129 2.18 1.15 -1.76
CA ALA A 129 2.93 2.36 -1.49
C ALA A 129 3.25 2.47 0.00
N VAL A 130 4.42 3.02 0.32
CA VAL A 130 4.85 3.31 1.69
C VAL A 130 5.21 4.78 1.80
N ARG A 131 4.74 5.42 2.87
CA ARG A 131 5.11 6.77 3.26
C ARG A 131 5.73 6.76 4.66
N LEU A 132 6.90 7.36 4.80
CA LEU A 132 7.52 7.57 6.11
C LEU A 132 6.90 8.80 6.78
N THR A 133 6.53 8.67 8.06
CA THR A 133 5.92 9.72 8.86
C THR A 133 6.78 10.05 10.07
N ASN A 134 6.49 11.16 10.76
CA ASN A 134 7.16 11.56 12.00
C ASN A 134 8.71 11.62 11.91
N SER A 135 9.25 11.95 10.72
CA SER A 135 10.70 11.93 10.47
C SER A 135 11.36 10.58 10.75
N PHE A 136 10.57 9.49 10.68
CA PHE A 136 11.07 8.14 10.88
C PHE A 136 12.09 7.78 9.79
N SER A 137 13.19 7.17 10.20
CA SER A 137 14.27 6.76 9.29
C SER A 137 14.59 5.29 9.51
N PRO A 138 14.13 4.41 8.60
CA PRO A 138 14.41 2.98 8.69
C PRO A 138 15.89 2.65 8.60
N SER A 139 16.29 1.62 9.33
CA SER A 139 17.66 1.12 9.43
C SER A 139 17.77 -0.31 8.90
N LEU A 140 18.99 -0.76 8.61
CA LEU A 140 19.25 -2.12 8.15
C LEU A 140 18.69 -3.15 9.15
N GLY A 141 17.88 -4.08 8.62
CA GLY A 141 17.26 -5.16 9.40
C GLY A 141 15.88 -4.83 9.94
N ASP A 142 15.41 -3.59 9.80
CA ASP A 142 14.05 -3.21 10.16
C ASP A 142 13.04 -3.91 9.27
N SER A 143 11.85 -4.22 9.84
CA SER A 143 10.83 -5.02 9.12
C SER A 143 9.43 -4.75 9.70
N TRP A 144 8.42 -4.72 8.83
CA TRP A 144 7.01 -4.48 9.15
C TRP A 144 6.13 -5.47 8.41
N ALA A 145 5.22 -6.14 9.14
CA ALA A 145 4.16 -6.92 8.55
C ALA A 145 2.97 -5.99 8.26
N LEU A 146 2.87 -5.51 7.03
CA LEU A 146 1.82 -4.56 6.63
C LEU A 146 0.46 -5.23 6.47
N ILE A 147 0.44 -6.50 6.07
CA ILE A 147 -0.78 -7.31 5.98
C ILE A 147 -0.51 -8.64 6.65
N GLN A 148 -1.40 -9.03 7.56
CA GLN A 148 -1.42 -10.34 8.18
C GLN A 148 -2.72 -11.05 7.79
N SER A 149 -2.62 -12.30 7.35
CA SER A 149 -3.74 -13.08 6.84
C SER A 149 -3.85 -14.40 7.57
N GLY A 150 -5.08 -14.82 7.90
CA GLY A 150 -5.37 -16.17 8.39
C GLY A 150 -5.30 -17.24 7.30
N GLY A 151 -5.30 -16.82 6.02
CA GLY A 151 -5.16 -17.66 4.85
C GLY A 151 -3.86 -17.41 4.10
N THR A 152 -3.94 -17.49 2.77
CA THR A 152 -2.81 -17.26 1.87
C THR A 152 -2.77 -15.83 1.36
N ILE A 153 -1.57 -15.28 1.15
CA ILE A 153 -1.36 -14.01 0.46
C ILE A 153 -0.74 -14.30 -0.91
N THR A 154 -1.39 -13.81 -1.96
CA THR A 154 -0.82 -13.73 -3.31
C THR A 154 -0.50 -12.27 -3.60
N PHE A 155 0.77 -11.95 -3.80
CA PHE A 155 1.24 -10.61 -4.14
C PHE A 155 1.83 -10.61 -5.55
N SER A 156 1.21 -9.87 -6.46
CA SER A 156 1.66 -9.67 -7.85
C SER A 156 1.63 -8.19 -8.25
N GLY A 157 1.45 -7.31 -7.26
CA GLY A 157 1.36 -5.87 -7.45
C GLY A 157 2.69 -5.18 -7.69
N LEU A 158 2.60 -3.88 -7.92
CA LEU A 158 3.75 -2.97 -7.99
C LEU A 158 4.09 -2.44 -6.61
N THR A 159 5.31 -1.89 -6.46
CA THR A 159 5.74 -1.23 -5.23
C THR A 159 6.14 0.22 -5.51
N SER A 160 5.73 1.14 -4.61
CA SER A 160 6.13 2.54 -4.60
C SER A 160 6.68 2.88 -3.21
N LEU A 161 7.99 2.77 -3.06
CA LEU A 161 8.66 2.84 -1.76
C LEU A 161 9.58 4.05 -1.70
N PRO A 162 9.69 4.73 -0.54
CA PRO A 162 10.55 5.90 -0.39
C PRO A 162 12.02 5.53 -0.52
N THR A 163 12.84 6.49 -0.94
CA THR A 163 14.29 6.28 -1.01
C THR A 163 14.86 6.16 0.40
N LEU A 164 15.68 5.12 0.62
CA LEU A 164 16.42 4.91 1.85
C LEU A 164 17.80 5.58 1.83
N ALA A 165 18.43 5.69 2.99
CA ALA A 165 19.81 6.13 3.11
C ALA A 165 20.76 5.25 2.28
N GLY A 166 21.92 5.79 1.89
CA GLY A 166 22.83 5.15 0.95
C GLY A 166 23.25 3.73 1.39
N GLY A 167 23.23 2.80 0.44
CA GLY A 167 23.58 1.40 0.63
C GLY A 167 22.45 0.52 1.18
N LEU A 168 21.23 1.05 1.32
CA LEU A 168 20.05 0.31 1.74
C LEU A 168 19.01 0.24 0.61
N SER A 169 18.20 -0.80 0.61
CA SER A 169 17.05 -0.99 -0.25
C SER A 169 15.90 -1.66 0.49
N TRP A 170 14.71 -1.50 -0.05
CA TRP A 170 13.54 -2.22 0.42
C TRP A 170 13.49 -3.62 -0.19
N ASP A 171 12.98 -4.56 0.59
CA ASP A 171 12.60 -5.89 0.17
C ASP A 171 11.15 -6.16 0.59
N VAL A 172 10.34 -6.69 -0.33
CA VAL A 172 8.91 -6.99 -0.10
C VAL A 172 8.69 -8.47 -0.33
N GLN A 173 8.26 -9.18 0.70
CA GLN A 173 8.10 -10.62 0.68
C GLN A 173 6.76 -11.05 1.28
N VAL A 174 6.22 -12.15 0.75
CA VAL A 174 5.19 -12.94 1.43
C VAL A 174 5.89 -14.04 2.21
N VAL A 175 5.68 -14.06 3.52
CA VAL A 175 6.24 -15.07 4.41
C VAL A 175 5.13 -15.94 5.01
N SER A 176 5.43 -17.22 5.25
CA SER A 176 4.52 -18.11 5.96
C SER A 176 4.53 -17.78 7.46
N GLY A 177 3.37 -17.87 8.08
CA GLY A 177 3.16 -17.50 9.47
C GLY A 177 2.76 -16.02 9.63
N SER A 178 2.11 -15.74 10.74
CA SER A 178 1.61 -14.43 11.12
C SER A 178 1.63 -14.31 12.63
N SER A 179 1.89 -13.13 13.18
CA SER A 179 1.79 -12.89 14.62
C SER A 179 0.35 -13.04 15.13
N GLU A 180 -0.64 -12.77 14.27
CA GLU A 180 -2.06 -12.84 14.63
C GLU A 180 -2.66 -14.24 14.45
N PHE A 181 -2.24 -14.99 13.41
CA PHE A 181 -2.85 -16.27 13.03
C PHE A 181 -1.91 -17.47 13.21
N GLY A 182 -0.71 -17.25 13.72
CA GLY A 182 0.27 -18.31 13.94
C GLY A 182 0.83 -18.92 12.65
N ALA A 183 1.24 -20.19 12.72
CA ALA A 183 1.92 -20.88 11.62
C ALA A 183 1.04 -21.13 10.39
N SER A 184 -0.28 -21.15 10.54
CA SER A 184 -1.23 -21.34 9.42
C SER A 184 -1.49 -20.08 8.61
N GLY A 185 -1.12 -18.91 9.14
CA GLY A 185 -1.29 -17.63 8.45
C GLY A 185 -0.17 -17.30 7.49
N SER A 186 -0.28 -16.12 6.90
CA SER A 186 0.74 -15.52 6.02
C SER A 186 0.88 -14.04 6.33
N SER A 187 2.05 -13.48 6.05
CA SER A 187 2.28 -12.04 6.20
C SER A 187 2.93 -11.45 4.94
N LEU A 188 2.46 -10.26 4.53
CA LEU A 188 3.16 -9.41 3.56
C LEU A 188 4.06 -8.47 4.34
N VAL A 189 5.36 -8.68 4.20
CA VAL A 189 6.40 -8.02 4.99
C VAL A 189 7.22 -7.11 4.09
N VAL A 190 7.46 -5.89 4.58
CA VAL A 190 8.41 -4.94 3.99
C VAL A 190 9.60 -4.84 4.94
N SER A 191 10.82 -5.01 4.42
CA SER A 191 12.05 -4.98 5.22
C SER A 191 13.15 -4.17 4.55
N VAL A 192 14.10 -3.73 5.38
CA VAL A 192 15.28 -2.96 4.94
C VAL A 192 16.48 -3.89 4.84
N VAL A 193 17.03 -4.00 3.63
CA VAL A 193 18.16 -4.87 3.30
C VAL A 193 19.32 -4.07 2.71
N PRO A 194 20.55 -4.62 2.66
CA PRO A 194 21.63 -3.97 1.92
C PRO A 194 21.28 -3.85 0.43
N ALA A 195 21.54 -2.70 -0.17
CA ALA A 195 21.36 -2.54 -1.62
C ALA A 195 22.26 -3.55 -2.37
N PRO A 196 21.80 -4.11 -3.50
CA PRO A 196 22.54 -5.15 -4.25
C PRO A 196 23.99 -4.78 -4.57
N SER A 197 24.29 -3.52 -4.86
CA SER A 197 25.63 -3.00 -5.09
C SER A 197 26.51 -3.04 -3.83
N ALA A 198 25.96 -2.80 -2.64
CA ALA A 198 26.68 -2.88 -1.37
C ALA A 198 27.05 -4.34 -1.03
N ALA A 199 26.15 -5.29 -1.25
CA ALA A 199 26.41 -6.71 -1.05
C ALA A 199 27.50 -7.24 -1.99
N ALA A 200 27.54 -6.79 -3.25
CA ALA A 200 28.59 -7.17 -4.21
C ALA A 200 29.98 -6.68 -3.82
N LEU A 201 30.09 -5.49 -3.22
CA LEU A 201 31.37 -4.93 -2.73
C LEU A 201 31.92 -5.72 -1.54
N VAL A 202 31.08 -6.15 -0.62
CA VAL A 202 31.48 -6.97 0.54
C VAL A 202 31.97 -8.34 0.07
N GLY A 203 31.29 -8.96 -0.89
CA GLY A 203 31.70 -10.23 -1.51
C GLY A 203 33.06 -10.14 -2.20
N LEU A 204 33.32 -9.07 -2.95
CA LEU A 204 34.61 -8.83 -3.61
C LEU A 204 35.75 -8.56 -2.59
N ALA A 205 35.49 -7.80 -1.55
CA ALA A 205 36.46 -7.54 -0.49
C ALA A 205 36.86 -8.85 0.26
N GLY A 206 35.90 -9.74 0.50
CA GLY A 206 36.13 -11.07 1.06
C GLY A 206 37.04 -11.95 0.20
N LEU A 207 36.85 -11.94 -1.13
CA LEU A 207 37.67 -12.68 -2.08
C LEU A 207 39.12 -12.15 -2.16
N VAL A 208 39.33 -10.85 -2.06
CA VAL A 208 40.68 -10.23 -2.09
C VAL A 208 41.46 -10.56 -0.82
N THR A 209 40.83 -10.62 0.34
CA THR A 209 41.49 -10.95 1.62
C THR A 209 41.91 -12.41 1.70
N THR A 210 41.12 -13.33 1.10
CA THR A 210 41.49 -14.77 1.07
C THR A 210 42.66 -15.07 0.15
N ARG A 211 42.84 -14.28 -0.94
CA ARG A 211 43.96 -14.45 -1.88
C ARG A 211 45.31 -14.01 -1.30
N ARG A 212 45.36 -13.04 -0.37
CA ARG A 212 46.59 -12.56 0.29
C ARG A 212 47.15 -13.52 1.35
N ARG A 213 46.41 -14.51 1.82
CA ARG A 213 46.88 -15.49 2.82
C ARG A 213 47.55 -16.73 2.24
N ARG A 214 47.68 -16.86 0.91
CA ARG A 214 48.31 -18.01 0.21
C ARG A 214 49.61 -17.64 -0.52
N ALA A 215 50.21 -16.51 -0.28
CA ALA A 215 51.54 -16.12 -0.82
C ALA A 215 52.58 -16.11 0.28
#